data_b5da19e65939cca0f1872eb42e50cf8d
#
_entry.id   b5da19e65939cca0f1872eb42e50cf8d
#
_cell.length_a   1.000
_cell.length_b   1.000
_cell.length_c   1.000
_cell.angle_alpha   90.00
_cell.angle_beta   90.00
_cell.angle_gamma   90.00
#
_symmetry.space_group_name_H-M   'P 1'
#
loop_
_entity.id
_entity.type
_entity.pdbx_description
1 polymer ?
#
loop_
_entity_poly.entity_id
_entity_poly.type
_entity_poly.pdbx_seq_one_letter_code
_entity_poly.pdbx_strand_id
1 'polypeptide(L)'
;MEELLSPLLKMLNDIRSLSPLLQNELLIKFRQVKIEKGQPLLQEGEICKKLWFLADGLLRSYHNIGDKEITSRIMFTGHIVISAGSFFTQSPATESIEALADSTVATLSFDDLQELYKKFPEFNYHTRLITEQYFYQQEQRLYMLRKHDALAKYQYFLENYADHLKEIPQKYIASFLNIVPETLSRTRSKLRKAK
;
A
#
# COMPACT_ATOMS: atom_id res chain seq x y z
N MET A 1 16.25 7.47 -12.22
CA MET A 1 16.10 6.71 -10.96
C MET A 1 16.06 7.64 -9.75
N GLU A 2 16.98 8.60 -9.67
CA GLU A 2 17.05 9.54 -8.54
C GLU A 2 15.74 10.33 -8.35
N GLU A 3 15.22 10.92 -9.41
CA GLU A 3 13.93 11.63 -9.38
C GLU A 3 12.78 10.72 -8.94
N LEU A 4 12.72 9.50 -9.47
CA LEU A 4 11.70 8.51 -9.12
C LEU A 4 11.74 8.11 -7.64
N LEU A 5 12.93 7.97 -7.07
CA LEU A 5 13.13 7.56 -5.68
C LEU A 5 13.24 8.74 -4.70
N SER A 6 13.23 9.98 -5.20
CA SER A 6 13.36 11.17 -4.34
C SER A 6 12.38 11.18 -3.15
N PRO A 7 11.07 10.83 -3.32
CA PRO A 7 10.15 10.78 -2.18
C PRO A 7 10.50 9.65 -1.19
N LEU A 8 10.96 8.50 -1.69
CA LEU A 8 11.41 7.39 -0.82
C LEU A 8 12.67 7.77 -0.04
N LEU A 9 13.67 8.34 -0.74
CA LEU A 9 14.91 8.78 -0.10
C LEU A 9 14.65 9.88 0.92
N LYS A 10 13.74 10.80 0.63
CA LYS A 10 13.31 11.82 1.60
C LYS A 10 12.68 11.16 2.83
N MET A 11 11.70 10.27 2.65
CA MET A 11 11.07 9.54 3.75
C MET A 11 12.10 8.80 4.63
N LEU A 12 13.08 8.15 4.03
CA LEU A 12 14.14 7.47 4.77
C LEU A 12 15.04 8.46 5.52
N ASN A 13 15.44 9.58 4.88
CA ASN A 13 16.24 10.63 5.52
C ASN A 13 15.49 11.36 6.64
N ASP A 14 14.17 11.50 6.56
CA ASP A 14 13.33 12.07 7.62
C ASP A 14 13.31 11.18 8.88
N ILE A 15 13.44 9.85 8.70
CA ILE A 15 13.63 8.92 9.81
C ILE A 15 15.04 9.09 10.43
N ARG A 16 16.06 9.04 9.60
CA ARG A 16 17.46 9.22 9.93
C ARG A 16 18.26 9.39 8.64
N SER A 17 19.26 10.27 8.65
CA SER A 17 20.13 10.48 7.49
C SER A 17 20.74 9.18 6.99
N LEU A 18 20.57 8.91 5.71
CA LEU A 18 21.18 7.78 5.01
C LEU A 18 22.67 8.06 4.76
N SER A 19 23.53 7.04 4.91
CA SER A 19 24.89 7.15 4.41
C SER A 19 24.90 7.29 2.87
N PRO A 20 25.87 8.03 2.29
CA PRO A 20 25.97 8.15 0.83
C PRO A 20 26.09 6.80 0.11
N LEU A 21 26.77 5.83 0.75
CA LEU A 21 26.91 4.47 0.22
C LEU A 21 25.57 3.74 0.15
N LEU A 22 24.75 3.80 1.21
CA LEU A 22 23.42 3.19 1.23
C LEU A 22 22.51 3.87 0.22
N GLN A 23 22.52 5.21 0.14
CA GLN A 23 21.72 5.93 -0.84
C GLN A 23 22.06 5.51 -2.27
N ASN A 24 23.35 5.40 -2.59
CA ASN A 24 23.80 4.94 -3.92
C ASN A 24 23.36 3.50 -4.21
N GLU A 25 23.48 2.60 -3.25
CA GLU A 25 23.04 1.20 -3.40
C GLU A 25 21.54 1.10 -3.66
N LEU A 26 20.72 1.88 -2.96
CA LEU A 26 19.28 1.96 -3.22
C LEU A 26 19.01 2.41 -4.67
N LEU A 27 19.68 3.45 -5.15
CA LEU A 27 19.56 3.93 -6.53
C LEU A 27 19.97 2.87 -7.57
N ILE A 28 20.95 2.04 -7.27
CA ILE A 28 21.43 0.97 -8.14
C ILE A 28 20.48 -0.23 -8.16
N LYS A 29 19.93 -0.61 -7.00
CA LYS A 29 19.14 -1.84 -6.85
C LYS A 29 17.67 -1.68 -7.27
N PHE A 30 17.08 -0.52 -7.08
CA PHE A 30 15.73 -0.28 -7.52
C PHE A 30 15.62 -0.25 -9.06
N ARG A 31 14.48 -0.74 -9.57
CA ARG A 31 14.14 -0.72 -11.01
C ARG A 31 12.77 -0.08 -11.20
N GLN A 32 12.65 0.81 -12.18
CA GLN A 32 11.38 1.39 -12.56
C GLN A 32 10.56 0.41 -13.40
N VAL A 33 9.26 0.32 -13.09
CA VAL A 33 8.28 -0.42 -13.88
C VAL A 33 7.04 0.45 -14.03
N LYS A 34 6.49 0.52 -15.24
CA LYS A 34 5.18 1.12 -15.54
C LYS A 34 4.14 0.00 -15.55
N ILE A 35 3.01 0.28 -14.94
CA ILE A 35 1.90 -0.66 -14.79
C ILE A 35 0.65 0.01 -15.35
N GLU A 36 0.00 -0.63 -16.28
CA GLU A 36 -1.24 -0.14 -16.86
C GLU A 36 -2.41 -0.39 -15.90
N LYS A 37 -3.45 0.45 -15.99
CA LYS A 37 -4.68 0.26 -15.24
C LYS A 37 -5.26 -1.14 -15.48
N GLY A 38 -5.61 -1.83 -14.40
CA GLY A 38 -6.14 -3.21 -14.41
C GLY A 38 -5.06 -4.29 -14.47
N GLN A 39 -3.79 -3.93 -14.66
CA GLN A 39 -2.70 -4.90 -14.68
C GLN A 39 -2.37 -5.37 -13.25
N PRO A 40 -2.24 -6.70 -13.02
CA PRO A 40 -1.82 -7.22 -11.73
C PRO A 40 -0.30 -7.02 -11.52
N LEU A 41 0.08 -6.65 -10.30
CA LEU A 41 1.46 -6.66 -9.81
C LEU A 41 1.77 -8.00 -9.12
N LEU A 42 0.76 -8.62 -8.53
CA LEU A 42 0.81 -9.91 -7.86
C LEU A 42 -0.55 -10.57 -7.98
N GLN A 43 -0.58 -11.85 -8.29
CA GLN A 43 -1.80 -12.66 -8.27
C GLN A 43 -1.81 -13.59 -7.04
N GLU A 44 -3.00 -13.86 -6.51
CA GLU A 44 -3.19 -14.87 -5.47
C GLU A 44 -2.58 -16.21 -5.91
N GLY A 45 -1.84 -16.84 -5.01
CA GLY A 45 -1.09 -18.07 -5.28
C GLY A 45 0.35 -17.87 -5.77
N GLU A 46 0.72 -16.69 -6.26
CA GLU A 46 2.10 -16.37 -6.58
C GLU A 46 2.92 -16.01 -5.32
N ILE A 47 4.23 -16.18 -5.38
CA ILE A 47 5.13 -15.74 -4.30
C ILE A 47 5.52 -14.30 -4.55
N CYS A 48 5.28 -13.44 -3.56
CA CYS A 48 5.67 -12.03 -3.58
C CYS A 48 7.19 -11.89 -3.40
N LYS A 49 7.93 -11.89 -4.51
CA LYS A 49 9.40 -11.80 -4.53
C LYS A 49 9.94 -10.36 -4.60
N LYS A 50 9.05 -9.39 -4.63
CA LYS A 50 9.43 -7.97 -4.79
C LYS A 50 8.65 -7.11 -3.82
N LEU A 51 9.30 -6.05 -3.39
CA LEU A 51 8.66 -4.88 -2.78
C LEU A 51 8.55 -3.81 -3.86
N TRP A 52 7.48 -3.04 -3.83
CA TRP A 52 7.26 -1.90 -4.72
C TRP A 52 7.15 -0.61 -3.91
N PHE A 53 7.81 0.44 -4.36
CA PHE A 53 7.53 1.81 -3.95
C PHE A 53 6.66 2.44 -5.04
N LEU A 54 5.45 2.86 -4.69
CA LEU A 54 4.51 3.50 -5.62
C LEU A 54 4.92 4.96 -5.80
N ALA A 55 5.63 5.23 -6.90
CA ALA A 55 6.14 6.57 -7.20
C ALA A 55 5.04 7.48 -7.76
N ASP A 56 4.08 6.89 -8.50
CA ASP A 56 2.90 7.58 -9.01
C ASP A 56 1.78 6.59 -9.30
N GLY A 57 0.52 6.95 -9.02
CA GLY A 57 -0.65 6.17 -9.34
C GLY A 57 -1.45 5.66 -8.14
N LEU A 58 -2.25 4.62 -8.40
CA LEU A 58 -3.22 4.07 -7.44
C LEU A 58 -3.28 2.55 -7.58
N LEU A 59 -3.04 1.84 -6.47
CA LEU A 59 -3.10 0.39 -6.40
C LEU A 59 -4.13 -0.06 -5.35
N ARG A 60 -4.64 -1.27 -5.48
CA ARG A 60 -5.36 -1.97 -4.40
C ARG A 60 -4.82 -3.38 -4.19
N SER A 61 -4.95 -3.90 -2.98
CA SER A 61 -4.91 -5.33 -2.73
C SER A 61 -6.31 -5.84 -2.38
N TYR A 62 -6.59 -7.08 -2.78
CA TYR A 62 -7.87 -7.72 -2.54
C TYR A 62 -7.72 -9.23 -2.38
N HIS A 63 -8.65 -9.84 -1.67
CA HIS A 63 -8.81 -11.28 -1.53
C HIS A 63 -10.06 -11.74 -2.27
N ASN A 64 -10.01 -12.93 -2.87
CA ASN A 64 -11.19 -13.61 -3.40
C ASN A 64 -11.84 -14.43 -2.29
N ILE A 65 -13.11 -14.13 -2.00
CA ILE A 65 -13.95 -14.89 -1.05
C ILE A 65 -15.21 -15.33 -1.80
N GLY A 66 -15.22 -16.58 -2.25
CA GLY A 66 -16.20 -17.06 -3.23
C GLY A 66 -16.10 -16.22 -4.51
N ASP A 67 -17.24 -15.72 -4.99
CA ASP A 67 -17.32 -14.90 -6.22
C ASP A 67 -17.09 -13.39 -5.97
N LYS A 68 -16.63 -13.00 -4.79
CA LYS A 68 -16.46 -11.58 -4.41
C LYS A 68 -15.01 -11.22 -4.15
N GLU A 69 -14.60 -10.11 -4.75
CA GLU A 69 -13.33 -9.46 -4.40
C GLU A 69 -13.52 -8.54 -3.19
N ILE A 70 -12.78 -8.78 -2.13
CA ILE A 70 -12.79 -7.96 -0.92
C ILE A 70 -11.52 -7.13 -0.88
N THR A 71 -11.64 -5.82 -1.07
CA THR A 71 -10.52 -4.89 -1.01
C THR A 71 -9.97 -4.80 0.41
N SER A 72 -8.72 -5.20 0.58
CA SER A 72 -8.01 -5.18 1.86
C SER A 72 -7.21 -3.89 2.07
N ARG A 73 -6.63 -3.33 1.01
CA ARG A 73 -5.86 -2.07 1.06
C ARG A 73 -6.05 -1.26 -0.20
N ILE A 74 -5.88 0.06 -0.06
CA ILE A 74 -5.78 1.02 -1.16
C ILE A 74 -4.48 1.79 -0.93
N MET A 75 -3.62 1.84 -1.94
CA MET A 75 -2.29 2.42 -1.86
C MET A 75 -2.12 3.47 -2.95
N PHE A 76 -1.49 4.58 -2.61
CA PHE A 76 -1.24 5.70 -3.51
C PHE A 76 0.23 6.12 -3.47
N THR A 77 0.55 7.09 -4.29
CA THR A 77 1.89 7.70 -4.39
C THR A 77 2.54 7.87 -3.01
N GLY A 78 3.77 7.40 -2.86
CA GLY A 78 4.54 7.42 -1.62
C GLY A 78 4.44 6.15 -0.78
N HIS A 79 3.54 5.21 -1.08
CA HIS A 79 3.39 3.98 -0.31
C HIS A 79 4.40 2.91 -0.71
N ILE A 80 4.88 2.16 0.28
CA ILE A 80 5.56 0.87 0.07
C ILE A 80 4.48 -0.21 0.00
N VAL A 81 4.55 -1.04 -1.03
CA VAL A 81 3.56 -2.06 -1.36
C VAL A 81 4.21 -3.43 -1.34
N ILE A 82 3.64 -4.35 -0.58
CA ILE A 82 3.99 -5.77 -0.50
C ILE A 82 2.74 -6.58 -0.15
N SER A 83 2.70 -7.85 -0.50
CA SER A 83 1.87 -8.84 0.20
C SER A 83 2.69 -9.36 1.38
N ALA A 84 2.47 -8.77 2.57
CA ALA A 84 3.37 -8.94 3.71
C ALA A 84 3.56 -10.41 4.12
N GLY A 85 2.47 -11.18 4.21
CA GLY A 85 2.53 -12.60 4.52
C GLY A 85 3.42 -13.34 3.53
N SER A 86 3.14 -13.21 2.23
CA SER A 86 3.90 -13.87 1.17
C SER A 86 5.35 -13.37 1.11
N PHE A 87 5.56 -12.06 1.19
CA PHE A 87 6.89 -11.46 1.06
C PHE A 87 7.84 -11.89 2.18
N PHE A 88 7.39 -11.87 3.43
CA PHE A 88 8.26 -12.21 4.56
C PHE A 88 8.46 -13.72 4.73
N THR A 89 7.49 -14.54 4.36
CA THR A 89 7.60 -16.00 4.49
C THR A 89 8.03 -16.70 3.20
N GLN A 90 8.10 -15.97 2.07
CA GLN A 90 8.37 -16.51 0.72
C GLN A 90 7.44 -17.70 0.38
N SER A 91 6.16 -17.59 0.80
CA SER A 91 5.09 -18.54 0.52
C SER A 91 4.03 -17.92 -0.43
N PRO A 92 3.14 -18.73 -1.04
CA PRO A 92 2.09 -18.21 -1.92
C PRO A 92 1.23 -17.13 -1.25
N ALA A 93 0.95 -16.06 -2.00
CA ALA A 93 0.10 -14.96 -1.54
C ALA A 93 -1.36 -15.40 -1.47
N THR A 94 -2.07 -14.90 -0.45
CA THR A 94 -3.52 -15.07 -0.27
C THR A 94 -4.31 -13.88 -0.80
N GLU A 95 -3.63 -12.91 -1.40
CA GLU A 95 -4.22 -11.70 -1.96
C GLU A 95 -3.63 -11.41 -3.35
N SER A 96 -4.38 -10.67 -4.15
CA SER A 96 -3.90 -10.07 -5.40
C SER A 96 -3.63 -8.59 -5.20
N ILE A 97 -2.71 -8.02 -5.98
CA ILE A 97 -2.43 -6.57 -6.03
C ILE A 97 -2.55 -6.13 -7.49
N GLU A 98 -3.38 -5.12 -7.75
CA GLU A 98 -3.60 -4.58 -9.09
C GLU A 98 -3.57 -3.06 -9.14
N ALA A 99 -3.35 -2.50 -10.33
CA ALA A 99 -3.40 -1.07 -10.59
C ALA A 99 -4.83 -0.61 -10.86
N LEU A 100 -5.29 0.42 -10.14
CA LEU A 100 -6.58 1.09 -10.38
C LEU A 100 -6.47 2.26 -11.35
N ALA A 101 -5.25 2.75 -11.58
CA ALA A 101 -4.87 3.76 -12.57
C ALA A 101 -3.52 3.38 -13.17
N ASP A 102 -3.16 3.98 -14.30
CA ASP A 102 -1.80 3.87 -14.81
C ASP A 102 -0.85 4.33 -13.71
N SER A 103 0.15 3.51 -13.43
CA SER A 103 0.98 3.67 -12.25
C SER A 103 2.46 3.47 -12.59
N THR A 104 3.31 4.14 -11.84
CA THR A 104 4.76 3.95 -11.91
C THR A 104 5.26 3.48 -10.55
N VAL A 105 5.96 2.35 -10.54
CA VAL A 105 6.55 1.79 -9.33
C VAL A 105 8.06 1.65 -9.46
N ALA A 106 8.75 1.79 -8.34
CA ALA A 106 10.13 1.35 -8.21
C ALA A 106 10.14 0.01 -7.46
N THR A 107 10.79 -1.00 -8.01
CA THR A 107 10.78 -2.38 -7.47
C THR A 107 12.15 -2.76 -6.94
N LEU A 108 12.18 -3.41 -5.80
CA LEU A 108 13.35 -4.02 -5.16
C LEU A 108 13.05 -5.49 -4.89
N SER A 109 13.98 -6.40 -5.26
CA SER A 109 13.81 -7.84 -5.01
C SER A 109 13.95 -8.17 -3.52
N PHE A 110 13.36 -9.30 -3.10
CA PHE A 110 13.55 -9.82 -1.74
C PHE A 110 15.03 -10.06 -1.45
N ASP A 111 15.77 -10.66 -2.40
CA ASP A 111 17.18 -10.96 -2.22
C ASP A 111 18.04 -9.69 -2.10
N ASP A 112 17.77 -8.67 -2.93
CA ASP A 112 18.45 -7.37 -2.83
C ASP A 112 18.17 -6.69 -1.49
N LEU A 113 16.92 -6.79 -0.98
CA LEU A 113 16.58 -6.27 0.34
C LEU A 113 17.37 -6.98 1.45
N GLN A 114 17.49 -8.33 1.38
CA GLN A 114 18.27 -9.10 2.36
C GLN A 114 19.76 -8.76 2.28
N GLU A 115 20.27 -8.50 1.08
CA GLU A 115 21.66 -8.06 0.91
C GLU A 115 21.88 -6.67 1.52
N LEU A 116 20.95 -5.73 1.30
CA LEU A 116 21.00 -4.40 1.91
C LEU A 116 21.01 -4.47 3.45
N TYR A 117 20.21 -5.34 4.06
CA TYR A 117 20.20 -5.53 5.51
C TYR A 117 21.56 -6.02 6.04
N LYS A 118 22.23 -6.93 5.32
CA LYS A 118 23.54 -7.46 5.71
C LYS A 118 24.64 -6.41 5.53
N LYS A 119 24.62 -5.69 4.41
CA LYS A 119 25.65 -4.73 4.03
C LYS A 119 25.54 -3.40 4.80
N PHE A 120 24.32 -3.00 5.14
CA PHE A 120 24.01 -1.72 5.79
C PHE A 120 23.19 -1.94 7.07
N PRO A 121 23.79 -2.24 8.21
CA PRO A 121 23.05 -2.45 9.46
C PRO A 121 22.15 -1.26 9.85
N GLU A 122 22.53 -0.04 9.48
CA GLU A 122 21.72 1.17 9.67
C GLU A 122 20.37 1.10 8.96
N PHE A 123 20.27 0.39 7.82
CA PHE A 123 19.04 0.23 7.05
C PHE A 123 17.98 -0.57 7.81
N ASN A 124 18.41 -1.48 8.69
CA ASN A 124 17.49 -2.20 9.58
C ASN A 124 16.71 -1.25 10.51
N TYR A 125 17.34 -0.16 10.93
CA TYR A 125 16.65 0.85 11.73
C TYR A 125 15.52 1.53 10.96
N HIS A 126 15.76 1.94 9.71
CA HIS A 126 14.76 2.57 8.86
C HIS A 126 13.58 1.63 8.58
N THR A 127 13.89 0.42 8.16
CA THR A 127 12.85 -0.55 7.78
C THR A 127 12.06 -1.05 8.98
N ARG A 128 12.67 -1.13 10.16
CA ARG A 128 11.96 -1.43 11.40
C ARG A 128 10.89 -0.37 11.69
N LEU A 129 11.24 0.92 11.64
CA LEU A 129 10.28 2.00 11.89
C LEU A 129 9.16 2.04 10.84
N ILE A 130 9.48 1.78 9.57
CA ILE A 130 8.46 1.65 8.51
C ILE A 130 7.53 0.46 8.82
N THR A 131 8.07 -0.67 9.27
CA THR A 131 7.28 -1.85 9.63
C THR A 131 6.41 -1.60 10.84
N GLU A 132 6.91 -0.92 11.87
CA GLU A 132 6.15 -0.50 13.05
C GLU A 132 4.98 0.41 12.66
N GLN A 133 5.23 1.39 11.78
CA GLN A 133 4.19 2.28 11.26
C GLN A 133 3.13 1.49 10.46
N TYR A 134 3.56 0.57 9.60
CA TYR A 134 2.66 -0.31 8.87
C TYR A 134 1.80 -1.15 9.81
N PHE A 135 2.40 -1.77 10.83
CA PHE A 135 1.69 -2.55 11.83
C PHE A 135 0.63 -1.71 12.56
N TYR A 136 1.00 -0.51 13.00
CA TYR A 136 0.05 0.41 13.62
C TYR A 136 -1.15 0.73 12.71
N GLN A 137 -0.90 1.01 11.43
CA GLN A 137 -1.98 1.25 10.45
C GLN A 137 -2.90 0.02 10.29
N GLN A 138 -2.34 -1.20 10.31
CA GLN A 138 -3.14 -2.43 10.23
C GLN A 138 -4.02 -2.61 11.48
N GLU A 139 -3.53 -2.28 12.67
CA GLU A 139 -4.34 -2.30 13.89
C GLU A 139 -5.49 -1.28 13.84
N GLN A 140 -5.22 -0.05 13.41
CA GLN A 140 -6.26 0.97 13.24
C GLN A 140 -7.33 0.52 12.22
N ARG A 141 -6.90 -0.11 11.13
CA ARG A 141 -7.82 -0.68 10.16
C ARG A 141 -8.67 -1.80 10.75
N LEU A 142 -8.07 -2.73 11.48
CA LEU A 142 -8.79 -3.82 12.15
C LEU A 142 -9.83 -3.27 13.14
N TYR A 143 -9.47 -2.26 13.91
CA TYR A 143 -10.39 -1.56 14.81
C TYR A 143 -11.55 -0.91 14.05
N MET A 144 -11.26 -0.22 12.92
CA MET A 144 -12.29 0.37 12.06
C MET A 144 -13.27 -0.69 11.55
N LEU A 145 -12.78 -1.85 11.08
CA LEU A 145 -13.63 -2.93 10.56
C LEU A 145 -14.58 -3.50 11.61
N ARG A 146 -14.19 -3.47 12.89
CA ARG A 146 -15.05 -3.92 14.02
C ARG A 146 -16.15 -2.93 14.39
N LYS A 147 -16.09 -1.68 13.93
CA LYS A 147 -17.18 -0.72 14.17
C LYS A 147 -18.45 -1.20 13.44
N HIS A 148 -19.59 -1.15 14.12
CA HIS A 148 -20.89 -1.51 13.52
C HIS A 148 -21.47 -0.40 12.66
N ASP A 149 -21.17 0.88 13.00
CA ASP A 149 -21.74 2.05 12.32
C ASP A 149 -20.98 2.37 11.03
N ALA A 150 -21.72 2.39 9.92
CA ALA A 150 -21.20 2.73 8.61
C ALA A 150 -20.69 4.19 8.53
N LEU A 151 -21.29 5.11 9.30
CA LEU A 151 -20.85 6.49 9.37
C LEU A 151 -19.46 6.59 10.01
N ALA A 152 -19.22 5.91 11.13
CA ALA A 152 -17.93 5.88 11.78
C ALA A 152 -16.84 5.22 10.92
N LYS A 153 -17.18 4.18 10.13
CA LYS A 153 -16.28 3.59 9.14
C LYS A 153 -15.92 4.58 8.03
N TYR A 154 -16.92 5.29 7.52
CA TYR A 154 -16.69 6.26 6.45
C TYR A 154 -15.94 7.51 6.92
N GLN A 155 -16.13 7.94 8.17
CA GLN A 155 -15.34 9.01 8.78
C GLN A 155 -13.84 8.62 8.87
N TYR A 156 -13.54 7.41 9.33
CA TYR A 156 -12.17 6.87 9.29
C TYR A 156 -11.59 6.91 7.86
N PHE A 157 -12.39 6.54 6.86
CA PHE A 157 -11.95 6.58 5.47
C PHE A 157 -11.62 8.03 5.04
N LEU A 158 -12.45 8.99 5.39
CA LEU A 158 -12.19 10.40 5.06
C LEU A 158 -10.95 10.95 5.75
N GLU A 159 -10.71 10.57 6.99
CA GLU A 159 -9.52 11.01 7.76
C GLU A 159 -8.21 10.53 7.11
N ASN A 160 -8.22 9.37 6.45
CA ASN A 160 -7.01 8.74 5.91
C ASN A 160 -6.89 8.83 4.37
N TYR A 161 -7.99 9.11 3.66
CA TYR A 161 -8.07 8.95 2.20
C TYR A 161 -8.80 10.11 1.49
N ALA A 162 -9.03 11.25 2.16
CA ALA A 162 -9.82 12.35 1.61
C ALA A 162 -9.25 12.88 0.30
N ASP A 163 -7.94 13.03 0.22
CA ASP A 163 -7.26 13.59 -0.95
C ASP A 163 -7.41 12.74 -2.21
N HIS A 164 -7.59 11.42 -2.03
CA HIS A 164 -7.75 10.43 -3.11
C HIS A 164 -9.19 9.99 -3.35
N LEU A 165 -10.16 10.59 -2.64
CA LEU A 165 -11.57 10.18 -2.69
C LEU A 165 -12.18 10.16 -4.10
N LYS A 166 -11.71 11.05 -4.99
CA LYS A 166 -12.21 11.18 -6.36
C LYS A 166 -11.61 10.12 -7.30
N GLU A 167 -10.44 9.61 -6.97
CA GLU A 167 -9.68 8.66 -7.78
C GLU A 167 -10.14 7.22 -7.53
N ILE A 168 -10.66 6.94 -6.32
CA ILE A 168 -11.04 5.59 -5.90
C ILE A 168 -12.49 5.29 -6.31
N PRO A 169 -12.75 4.26 -7.13
CA PRO A 169 -14.10 3.84 -7.47
C PRO A 169 -14.91 3.46 -6.21
N GLN A 170 -16.17 3.90 -6.16
CA GLN A 170 -17.03 3.74 -4.98
C GLN A 170 -17.21 2.28 -4.55
N LYS A 171 -17.23 1.34 -5.50
CA LYS A 171 -17.29 -0.09 -5.21
C LYS A 171 -16.13 -0.58 -4.35
N TYR A 172 -14.92 -0.05 -4.58
CA TYR A 172 -13.73 -0.41 -3.80
C TYR A 172 -13.70 0.27 -2.43
N ILE A 173 -14.24 1.50 -2.31
CA ILE A 173 -14.43 2.14 -1.01
C ILE A 173 -15.42 1.33 -0.17
N ALA A 174 -16.57 0.93 -0.73
CA ALA A 174 -17.56 0.12 -0.03
C ALA A 174 -16.96 -1.23 0.42
N SER A 175 -16.25 -1.91 -0.49
CA SER A 175 -15.55 -3.16 -0.21
C SER A 175 -14.50 -3.00 0.89
N PHE A 176 -13.65 -1.96 0.82
CA PHE A 176 -12.65 -1.65 1.83
C PHE A 176 -13.23 -1.42 3.23
N LEU A 177 -14.41 -0.78 3.31
CA LEU A 177 -15.14 -0.51 4.56
C LEU A 177 -15.98 -1.70 5.05
N ASN A 178 -16.03 -2.78 4.26
CA ASN A 178 -16.90 -3.91 4.49
C ASN A 178 -18.37 -3.48 4.70
N ILE A 179 -18.89 -2.70 3.75
CA ILE A 179 -20.30 -2.28 3.65
C ILE A 179 -20.78 -2.42 2.21
N VAL A 180 -22.09 -2.48 2.01
CA VAL A 180 -22.64 -2.50 0.65
C VAL A 180 -22.66 -1.10 0.03
N PRO A 181 -22.57 -0.98 -1.33
CA PRO A 181 -22.52 0.33 -2.01
C PRO A 181 -23.71 1.25 -1.68
N GLU A 182 -24.90 0.71 -1.49
CA GLU A 182 -26.10 1.47 -1.13
C GLU A 182 -25.97 2.12 0.26
N THR A 183 -25.33 1.41 1.21
CA THR A 183 -25.05 1.93 2.55
C THR A 183 -24.03 3.06 2.47
N LEU A 184 -22.96 2.91 1.66
CA LEU A 184 -21.99 3.97 1.42
C LEU A 184 -22.66 5.23 0.85
N SER A 185 -23.52 5.07 -0.17
CA SER A 185 -24.26 6.17 -0.79
C SER A 185 -25.13 6.92 0.22
N ARG A 186 -25.90 6.20 1.04
CA ARG A 186 -26.73 6.78 2.11
C ARG A 186 -25.89 7.51 3.15
N THR A 187 -24.77 6.94 3.57
CA THR A 187 -23.87 7.54 4.55
C THR A 187 -23.28 8.85 4.03
N ARG A 188 -22.85 8.88 2.76
CA ARG A 188 -22.34 10.11 2.11
C ARG A 188 -23.40 11.21 2.03
N SER A 189 -24.65 10.84 1.70
CA SER A 189 -25.76 11.78 1.64
C SER A 189 -26.09 12.39 3.00
N LYS A 190 -26.06 11.59 4.07
CA LYS A 190 -26.26 12.08 5.45
C LYS A 190 -25.18 13.09 5.86
N LEU A 191 -23.91 12.81 5.58
CA LEU A 191 -22.81 13.73 5.91
C LEU A 191 -22.87 15.06 5.15
N ARG A 192 -23.33 15.03 3.88
CA ARG A 192 -23.53 16.27 3.10
C ARG A 192 -24.62 17.19 3.65
N LYS A 193 -25.67 16.60 4.25
CA LYS A 193 -26.78 17.35 4.84
C LYS A 193 -26.48 17.89 6.23
N ALA A 194 -25.44 17.36 6.89
CA ALA A 194 -25.02 17.76 8.24
C ALA A 194 -23.94 18.87 8.26
N LYS A 195 -23.41 19.22 7.08
CA LYS A 195 -22.52 20.37 6.85
C LYS A 195 -23.31 21.53 6.25
#